data_30bb4f3c8489ac91ad87d55c1e551548
#
_entry.id   30bb4f3c8489ac91ad87d55c1e551548
#
_cell.length_a   1.000
_cell.length_b   1.000
_cell.length_c   1.000
_cell.angle_alpha   90.00
_cell.angle_beta   90.00
_cell.angle_gamma   90.00
#
_symmetry.space_group_name_H-M   'P 1'
#
loop_
_entity.id
_entity.type
_entity.pdbx_description
1 polymer ?
#
loop_
_entity_poly.entity_id
_entity_poly.type
_entity_poly.pdbx_seq_one_letter_code
_entity_poly.pdbx_strand_id
1 'polypeptide(L)'
;MAILRATDETGVYEIEGLGTKIRLLEWRAGSFYDSLQFQQGLQQAGSQQQLFQNLQNKNRQFSNLDNNAGRLPALNELITNRVGAHLLQAFGNTVINDADIIKFAHAAYMRVSVNQTRLIFDAPLYTAQSGYGVQGSTTRNSTGVVTVGVPSAAAAPQLLVAQPIGPNDSIGTDSYVTLYNNNWITGSNPVGGVLPTFDTSVFATIFLDGLVKKPATA
;
A
#
# COMPACT_ATOMS: atom_id res chain seq x y z
N MET A 1 -1.94 -12.33 -9.78
CA MET A 1 -0.67 -12.68 -10.48
C MET A 1 -0.89 -12.31 -11.93
N ALA A 2 -0.02 -11.46 -12.53
CA ALA A 2 -0.15 -11.19 -13.96
C ALA A 2 -0.02 -12.54 -14.69
N ILE A 3 -0.98 -12.85 -15.55
CA ILE A 3 -0.92 -14.10 -16.30
C ILE A 3 0.07 -13.89 -17.43
N LEU A 4 1.12 -14.68 -17.42
CA LEU A 4 2.14 -14.68 -18.47
C LEU A 4 1.79 -15.75 -19.49
N ARG A 5 1.61 -15.34 -20.72
CA ARG A 5 1.39 -16.24 -21.85
C ARG A 5 2.70 -16.46 -22.59
N ALA A 6 3.08 -17.71 -22.78
CA ALA A 6 4.26 -18.03 -23.60
C ALA A 6 4.06 -17.53 -25.04
N THR A 7 5.11 -16.96 -25.59
CA THR A 7 5.17 -16.60 -27.03
C THR A 7 5.96 -17.66 -27.80
N ASP A 8 6.00 -17.55 -29.10
CA ASP A 8 6.79 -18.46 -29.97
C ASP A 8 8.30 -18.25 -29.81
N GLU A 9 8.70 -17.15 -29.16
CA GLU A 9 10.11 -16.85 -28.87
C GLU A 9 10.54 -17.44 -27.53
N THR A 10 11.65 -18.18 -27.49
CA THR A 10 12.18 -18.79 -26.28
C THR A 10 12.52 -17.72 -25.23
N GLY A 11 11.92 -17.89 -24.02
CA GLY A 11 12.15 -16.99 -22.87
C GLY A 11 11.44 -15.65 -22.96
N VAL A 12 10.58 -15.44 -23.96
CA VAL A 12 9.73 -14.25 -24.09
C VAL A 12 8.30 -14.61 -23.73
N TYR A 13 7.69 -13.77 -22.92
CA TYR A 13 6.31 -13.94 -22.44
C TYR A 13 5.53 -12.67 -22.70
N GLU A 14 4.27 -12.81 -23.03
CA GLU A 14 3.32 -11.71 -23.14
C GLU A 14 2.52 -11.59 -21.85
N ILE A 15 2.36 -10.36 -21.38
CA ILE A 15 1.50 -10.09 -20.22
C ILE A 15 0.08 -9.96 -20.71
N GLU A 16 -0.78 -10.87 -20.25
CA GLU A 16 -2.18 -10.88 -20.62
C GLU A 16 -2.86 -9.55 -20.25
N GLY A 17 -3.60 -8.99 -21.21
CA GLY A 17 -4.29 -7.72 -21.07
C GLY A 17 -3.45 -6.46 -21.36
N LEU A 18 -2.12 -6.57 -21.43
CA LEU A 18 -1.25 -5.44 -21.79
C LEU A 18 -0.64 -5.54 -23.20
N GLY A 19 -0.57 -6.74 -23.77
CA GLY A 19 0.14 -6.96 -25.02
C GLY A 19 1.65 -6.72 -24.94
N THR A 20 2.18 -6.49 -23.73
CA THR A 20 3.61 -6.20 -23.51
C THR A 20 4.39 -7.50 -23.45
N LYS A 21 5.39 -7.62 -24.30
CA LYS A 21 6.33 -8.76 -24.28
C LYS A 21 7.46 -8.48 -23.30
N ILE A 22 7.77 -9.46 -22.46
CA ILE A 22 8.86 -9.39 -21.47
C ILE A 22 9.79 -10.60 -21.63
N ARG A 23 11.09 -10.38 -21.37
CA ARG A 23 12.06 -11.46 -21.18
C ARG A 23 12.23 -11.75 -19.70
N LEU A 24 11.92 -12.95 -19.26
CA LEU A 24 11.99 -13.31 -17.83
C LEU A 24 13.35 -13.08 -17.19
N LEU A 25 14.44 -13.16 -17.97
CA LEU A 25 15.80 -12.90 -17.47
C LEU A 25 15.99 -11.44 -16.99
N GLU A 26 15.23 -10.50 -17.53
CA GLU A 26 15.31 -9.07 -17.20
C GLU A 26 14.35 -8.70 -16.05
N TRP A 27 13.36 -9.54 -15.78
CA TRP A 27 12.29 -9.25 -14.85
C TRP A 27 12.30 -10.22 -13.66
N ARG A 28 11.93 -9.69 -12.51
CA ARG A 28 11.77 -10.49 -11.28
C ARG A 28 10.52 -10.08 -10.54
N ALA A 29 9.98 -10.95 -9.71
CA ALA A 29 8.98 -10.57 -8.73
C ALA A 29 9.58 -9.57 -7.75
N GLY A 30 8.85 -8.52 -7.45
CA GLY A 30 9.29 -7.49 -6.52
C GLY A 30 8.19 -6.50 -6.21
N SER A 31 8.48 -5.62 -5.26
CA SER A 31 7.56 -4.57 -4.85
C SER A 31 8.29 -3.24 -4.69
N PHE A 32 7.57 -2.16 -4.91
CA PHE A 32 7.94 -0.83 -4.44
C PHE A 32 7.00 -0.45 -3.32
N TYR A 33 7.56 0.12 -2.27
CA TYR A 33 6.78 0.48 -1.08
C TYR A 33 7.26 1.79 -0.46
N ASP A 34 6.34 2.42 0.24
CA ASP A 34 6.58 3.58 1.07
C ASP A 34 5.72 3.52 2.32
N SER A 35 6.24 4.03 3.44
CA SER A 35 5.57 4.02 4.73
C SER A 35 5.26 5.44 5.18
N LEU A 36 4.07 5.62 5.72
CA LEU A 36 3.61 6.84 6.36
C LEU A 36 3.43 6.60 7.86
N GLN A 37 3.71 7.62 8.65
CA GLN A 37 3.49 7.57 10.09
C GLN A 37 2.36 8.52 10.48
N PHE A 38 1.37 8.01 11.17
CA PHE A 38 0.31 8.77 11.82
C PHE A 38 0.57 8.76 13.32
N GLN A 39 0.85 9.93 13.85
CA GLN A 39 1.30 10.05 15.24
C GLN A 39 0.19 9.79 16.24
N GLN A 40 0.59 9.41 17.45
CA GLN A 40 -0.28 9.33 18.61
C GLN A 40 -1.05 10.64 18.82
N GLY A 41 -2.27 10.55 19.32
CA GLY A 41 -3.12 11.69 19.64
C GLY A 41 -4.29 11.87 18.68
N LEU A 42 -4.96 13.00 18.82
CA LEU A 42 -6.11 13.36 17.98
C LEU A 42 -5.63 13.67 16.55
N GLN A 43 -6.24 13.01 15.62
CA GLN A 43 -5.98 13.26 14.20
C GLN A 43 -6.77 14.47 13.70
N GLN A 44 -6.23 15.15 12.70
CA GLN A 44 -6.92 16.28 12.08
C GLN A 44 -7.64 15.85 10.80
N ALA A 45 -8.86 16.34 10.60
CA ALA A 45 -9.65 16.05 9.42
C ALA A 45 -8.94 16.56 8.15
N GLY A 46 -8.92 15.72 7.12
CA GLY A 46 -8.35 16.08 5.83
C GLY A 46 -6.82 16.21 5.84
N SER A 47 -6.15 15.73 6.91
CA SER A 47 -4.69 15.63 6.87
C SER A 47 -4.31 14.56 5.85
N GLN A 48 -3.84 15.04 4.71
CA GLN A 48 -3.38 14.21 3.62
C GLN A 48 -1.87 14.03 3.74
N GLN A 49 -1.42 12.78 3.81
CA GLN A 49 0.00 12.44 3.75
C GLN A 49 0.33 11.88 2.38
N GLN A 50 1.30 12.50 1.71
CA GLN A 50 1.74 12.12 0.38
C GLN A 50 2.56 10.82 0.45
N LEU A 51 2.19 9.87 -0.40
CA LEU A 51 2.96 8.64 -0.63
C LEU A 51 4.09 8.89 -1.63
N PHE A 52 5.17 8.14 -1.46
CA PHE A 52 6.31 8.09 -2.37
C PHE A 52 7.07 9.42 -2.57
N GLN A 53 6.72 10.49 -1.88
CA GLN A 53 7.35 11.80 -2.06
C GLN A 53 8.37 12.16 -0.99
N ASN A 54 8.03 11.98 0.28
CA ASN A 54 8.93 12.32 1.37
C ASN A 54 9.76 11.10 1.76
N LEU A 55 10.92 10.96 1.15
CA LEU A 55 11.84 9.84 1.37
C LEU A 55 12.97 10.20 2.35
N GLN A 56 13.04 11.44 2.80
CA GLN A 56 14.05 11.87 3.77
C GLN A 56 13.91 11.11 5.09
N ASN A 57 15.03 10.63 5.60
CA ASN A 57 15.12 9.86 6.85
C ASN A 57 14.38 8.51 6.84
N LYS A 58 13.93 8.04 5.69
CA LYS A 58 13.40 6.69 5.54
C LYS A 58 14.53 5.75 5.14
N ASN A 59 14.75 4.72 5.96
CA ASN A 59 15.63 3.62 5.60
C ASN A 59 14.87 2.58 4.74
N ARG A 60 15.57 1.55 4.27
CA ARG A 60 14.98 0.50 3.44
C ARG A 60 13.88 -0.34 4.11
N GLN A 61 13.68 -0.19 5.40
CA GLN A 61 12.57 -0.80 6.10
C GLN A 61 11.25 -0.05 5.83
N PHE A 62 11.32 1.26 5.63
CA PHE A 62 10.15 2.12 5.44
C PHE A 62 9.90 2.51 3.99
N SER A 63 10.93 2.53 3.16
CA SER A 63 10.79 2.77 1.72
C SER A 63 11.96 2.16 0.96
N ASN A 64 11.68 1.53 -0.16
CA ASN A 64 12.73 1.05 -1.07
C ASN A 64 12.89 1.93 -2.32
N LEU A 65 12.24 3.08 -2.32
CA LEU A 65 12.49 4.10 -3.31
C LEU A 65 13.77 4.85 -2.94
N ASP A 66 14.63 5.06 -3.93
CA ASP A 66 15.79 5.92 -3.78
C ASP A 66 15.35 7.40 -3.76
N ASN A 67 16.30 8.34 -3.63
CA ASN A 67 16.08 9.77 -3.44
C ASN A 67 15.24 10.48 -4.54
N ASN A 68 14.72 9.77 -5.51
CA ASN A 68 13.85 10.32 -6.55
C ASN A 68 12.41 10.38 -6.06
N ALA A 69 12.10 11.41 -5.30
CA ALA A 69 10.75 11.62 -4.79
C ALA A 69 9.68 11.43 -5.88
N GLY A 70 8.74 10.54 -5.62
CA GLY A 70 7.61 10.28 -6.50
C GLY A 70 7.91 9.52 -7.79
N ARG A 71 9.11 8.97 -7.96
CA ARG A 71 9.48 8.20 -9.15
C ARG A 71 10.15 6.89 -8.78
N LEU A 72 10.13 5.94 -9.70
CA LEU A 72 10.93 4.73 -9.55
C LEU A 72 12.43 5.07 -9.63
N PRO A 73 13.29 4.27 -8.96
CA PRO A 73 14.73 4.39 -9.16
C PRO A 73 15.09 4.32 -10.64
N ALA A 74 16.14 5.05 -11.03
CA ALA A 74 16.56 5.14 -12.43
C ALA A 74 16.71 3.74 -13.06
N LEU A 75 16.26 3.60 -14.31
CA LEU A 75 16.28 2.37 -15.10
C LEU A 75 15.37 1.23 -14.57
N ASN A 76 14.63 1.44 -13.50
CA ASN A 76 13.66 0.46 -13.05
C ASN A 76 12.31 0.68 -13.74
N GLU A 77 11.67 -0.41 -14.09
CA GLU A 77 10.29 -0.44 -14.56
C GLU A 77 9.51 -1.39 -13.65
N LEU A 78 8.26 -1.07 -13.39
CA LEU A 78 7.36 -1.92 -12.62
C LEU A 78 6.12 -2.22 -13.46
N ILE A 79 5.72 -3.46 -13.51
CA ILE A 79 4.39 -3.85 -13.96
C ILE A 79 3.65 -4.32 -12.72
N THR A 80 2.89 -3.41 -12.13
CA THR A 80 2.14 -3.72 -10.90
C THR A 80 0.83 -4.40 -11.23
N ASN A 81 0.52 -5.44 -10.48
CA ASN A 81 -0.76 -6.14 -10.53
C ASN A 81 -1.46 -6.18 -9.18
N ARG A 82 -0.84 -5.57 -8.16
CA ARG A 82 -1.36 -5.53 -6.80
C ARG A 82 -1.03 -4.22 -6.14
N VAL A 83 -2.00 -3.71 -5.39
CA VAL A 83 -1.81 -2.64 -4.43
C VAL A 83 -2.21 -3.18 -3.06
N GLY A 84 -1.40 -2.94 -2.07
CA GLY A 84 -1.71 -3.40 -0.73
C GLY A 84 -1.25 -2.42 0.34
N ALA A 85 -1.80 -2.60 1.53
CA ALA A 85 -1.45 -1.83 2.71
C ALA A 85 -1.15 -2.77 3.88
N HIS A 86 -0.03 -2.53 4.53
CA HIS A 86 0.34 -3.19 5.77
C HIS A 86 0.34 -2.16 6.90
N LEU A 87 -0.42 -2.44 7.94
CA LEU A 87 -0.52 -1.57 9.09
C LEU A 87 0.31 -2.14 10.24
N LEU A 88 1.17 -1.30 10.78
CA LEU A 88 2.07 -1.63 11.88
C LEU A 88 1.96 -0.56 12.96
N GLN A 89 2.29 -0.94 14.19
CA GLN A 89 2.52 0.02 15.26
C GLN A 89 3.99 0.37 15.38
N ALA A 90 4.28 1.49 16.03
CA ALA A 90 5.65 1.94 16.25
C ALA A 90 6.47 0.86 16.96
N PHE A 91 7.66 0.60 16.44
CA PHE A 91 8.63 -0.27 17.07
C PHE A 91 9.00 0.29 18.46
N GLY A 92 9.05 -0.58 19.45
CA GLY A 92 9.37 -0.23 20.84
C GLY A 92 8.19 -0.19 21.79
N ASN A 93 6.96 -0.28 21.28
CA ASN A 93 5.81 -0.47 22.15
C ASN A 93 5.71 -1.94 22.58
N THR A 94 5.67 -2.16 23.88
CA THR A 94 5.50 -3.50 24.45
C THR A 94 4.08 -4.02 24.33
N VAL A 95 3.13 -3.14 23.99
CA VAL A 95 1.72 -3.46 23.84
C VAL A 95 1.25 -3.06 22.45
N ILE A 96 0.80 -4.05 21.67
CA ILE A 96 0.12 -3.80 20.40
C ILE A 96 -1.32 -3.35 20.72
N ASN A 97 -1.68 -2.16 20.25
CA ASN A 97 -3.05 -1.67 20.35
C ASN A 97 -3.76 -1.93 19.01
N ASP A 98 -4.40 -3.09 18.91
CA ASP A 98 -5.19 -3.49 17.75
C ASP A 98 -6.35 -2.54 17.46
N ALA A 99 -6.89 -1.90 18.49
CA ALA A 99 -7.97 -0.92 18.35
C ALA A 99 -7.54 0.28 17.50
N ASP A 100 -6.29 0.76 17.64
CA ASP A 100 -5.78 1.87 16.84
C ASP A 100 -5.59 1.48 15.37
N ILE A 101 -5.13 0.26 15.13
CA ILE A 101 -5.00 -0.28 13.76
C ILE A 101 -6.39 -0.37 13.10
N ILE A 102 -7.39 -0.86 13.82
CA ILE A 102 -8.75 -0.97 13.31
C ILE A 102 -9.36 0.41 13.08
N LYS A 103 -9.22 1.33 14.02
CA LYS A 103 -9.68 2.73 13.88
C LYS A 103 -9.07 3.38 12.65
N PHE A 104 -7.74 3.20 12.48
CA PHE A 104 -7.01 3.73 11.34
C PHE A 104 -7.52 3.15 10.02
N ALA A 105 -7.63 1.83 9.94
CA ALA A 105 -8.08 1.14 8.74
C ALA A 105 -9.45 1.63 8.26
N HIS A 106 -10.38 1.86 9.20
CA HIS A 106 -11.74 2.34 8.88
C HIS A 106 -11.81 3.83 8.57
N ALA A 107 -10.93 4.65 9.15
CA ALA A 107 -10.93 6.10 8.92
C ALA A 107 -10.11 6.49 7.69
N ALA A 108 -9.15 5.66 7.29
CA ALA A 108 -8.21 5.98 6.23
C ALA A 108 -8.78 5.67 4.84
N TYR A 109 -8.49 6.57 3.92
CA TYR A 109 -8.74 6.44 2.50
C TYR A 109 -7.42 6.55 1.76
N MET A 110 -7.20 5.69 0.79
CA MET A 110 -5.97 5.64 0.02
C MET A 110 -6.24 5.89 -1.45
N ARG A 111 -5.42 6.72 -2.05
CA ARG A 111 -5.36 6.93 -3.49
C ARG A 111 -3.94 6.68 -3.97
N VAL A 112 -3.82 5.94 -5.06
CA VAL A 112 -2.56 5.70 -5.77
C VAL A 112 -2.79 5.97 -7.24
N SER A 113 -2.03 6.90 -7.79
CA SER A 113 -2.12 7.29 -9.20
C SER A 113 -0.75 7.35 -9.86
N VAL A 114 -0.74 7.24 -11.17
CA VAL A 114 0.44 7.44 -12.01
C VAL A 114 0.20 8.62 -12.94
N ASN A 115 1.14 9.56 -12.95
CA ASN A 115 1.09 10.78 -13.75
C ASN A 115 -0.21 11.59 -13.54
N GLN A 116 -0.82 11.52 -12.34
CA GLN A 116 -2.08 12.18 -11.97
C GLN A 116 -3.32 11.73 -12.78
N THR A 117 -3.12 11.09 -13.89
CA THR A 117 -4.20 10.75 -14.84
C THR A 117 -4.61 9.30 -14.79
N ARG A 118 -3.67 8.41 -14.47
CA ARG A 118 -3.91 6.97 -14.42
C ARG A 118 -4.09 6.51 -12.99
N LEU A 119 -5.34 6.28 -12.62
CA LEU A 119 -5.72 5.83 -11.29
C LEU A 119 -5.48 4.32 -11.17
N ILE A 120 -4.67 3.92 -10.20
CA ILE A 120 -4.39 2.53 -9.89
C ILE A 120 -5.31 2.03 -8.78
N PHE A 121 -5.47 2.85 -7.74
CA PHE A 121 -6.28 2.51 -6.57
C PHE A 121 -6.93 3.78 -6.00
N ASP A 122 -8.20 3.70 -5.63
CA ASP A 122 -8.93 4.83 -5.04
C ASP A 122 -10.10 4.27 -4.22
N ALA A 123 -9.84 3.96 -2.95
CA ALA A 123 -10.81 3.32 -2.08
C ALA A 123 -10.42 3.43 -0.60
N PRO A 124 -11.34 3.11 0.33
CA PRO A 124 -11.01 2.98 1.74
C PRO A 124 -9.87 2.00 1.99
N LEU A 125 -8.98 2.34 2.91
CA LEU A 125 -7.75 1.59 3.15
C LEU A 125 -8.01 0.13 3.56
N TYR A 126 -9.10 -0.14 4.27
CA TYR A 126 -9.44 -1.51 4.68
C TYR A 126 -9.64 -2.47 3.50
N THR A 127 -9.95 -1.95 2.29
CA THR A 127 -10.08 -2.78 1.10
C THR A 127 -8.74 -3.23 0.54
N ALA A 128 -7.65 -2.51 0.88
CA ALA A 128 -6.29 -2.83 0.47
C ALA A 128 -5.54 -3.70 1.49
N GLN A 129 -6.10 -3.89 2.69
CA GLN A 129 -5.45 -4.66 3.75
C GLN A 129 -5.44 -6.16 3.53
N SER A 130 -6.21 -6.67 2.59
CA SER A 130 -6.32 -8.12 2.39
C SER A 130 -4.96 -8.73 2.03
N GLY A 131 -4.53 -9.67 2.84
CA GLY A 131 -3.34 -10.47 2.64
C GLY A 131 -2.07 -10.00 3.33
N TYR A 132 -2.00 -8.76 3.78
CA TYR A 132 -0.81 -8.21 4.44
C TYR A 132 -1.12 -7.53 5.78
N GLY A 133 -2.38 -7.43 6.16
CA GLY A 133 -2.81 -6.94 7.45
C GLY A 133 -3.04 -8.08 8.44
N VAL A 134 -3.41 -7.70 9.64
CA VAL A 134 -3.90 -8.63 10.63
C VAL A 134 -5.26 -9.14 10.16
N GLN A 135 -5.26 -10.29 9.50
CA GLN A 135 -6.50 -10.99 9.13
C GLN A 135 -6.73 -12.18 10.05
N GLY A 136 -7.91 -12.29 10.55
CA GLY A 136 -8.32 -13.35 11.46
C GLY A 136 -8.96 -12.79 12.72
N SER A 137 -9.50 -13.64 13.54
CA SER A 137 -10.03 -13.24 14.84
C SER A 137 -8.88 -12.90 15.78
N THR A 138 -8.83 -11.66 16.22
CA THR A 138 -8.02 -11.29 17.38
C THR A 138 -8.81 -11.67 18.63
N THR A 139 -8.33 -12.62 19.40
CA THR A 139 -8.87 -12.91 20.73
C THR A 139 -7.98 -12.24 21.76
N ARG A 140 -8.53 -11.29 22.47
CA ARG A 140 -7.89 -10.73 23.66
C ARG A 140 -8.37 -11.51 24.87
N ASN A 141 -7.48 -12.24 25.53
CA ASN A 141 -7.79 -12.87 26.79
C ASN A 141 -7.65 -11.85 27.94
N SER A 142 -8.09 -12.23 29.13
CA SER A 142 -7.99 -11.39 30.34
C SER A 142 -6.55 -11.02 30.75
N THR A 143 -5.55 -11.69 30.20
CA THR A 143 -4.14 -11.44 30.46
C THR A 143 -3.48 -10.59 29.36
N GLY A 144 -4.25 -10.10 28.39
CA GLY A 144 -3.75 -9.20 27.35
C GLY A 144 -3.04 -9.91 26.19
N VAL A 145 -3.07 -11.23 26.13
CA VAL A 145 -2.52 -11.98 25.00
C VAL A 145 -3.40 -11.78 23.77
N VAL A 146 -2.83 -11.25 22.73
CA VAL A 146 -3.50 -11.08 21.44
C VAL A 146 -3.07 -12.21 20.51
N THR A 147 -4.02 -13.00 20.05
CA THR A 147 -3.76 -13.95 18.96
C THR A 147 -4.03 -13.24 17.66
N VAL A 148 -2.98 -13.04 16.87
CA VAL A 148 -3.06 -12.42 15.56
C VAL A 148 -3.29 -13.50 14.51
N GLY A 149 -4.27 -13.30 13.65
CA GLY A 149 -4.51 -14.20 12.53
C GLY A 149 -3.34 -14.22 11.54
N VAL A 150 -3.20 -15.32 10.83
CA VAL A 150 -2.15 -15.47 9.80
C VAL A 150 -2.54 -14.66 8.56
N PRO A 151 -1.67 -13.79 8.04
CA PRO A 151 -1.93 -13.09 6.79
C PRO A 151 -2.11 -14.08 5.64
N SER A 152 -3.15 -13.87 4.82
CA SER A 152 -3.38 -14.69 3.63
C SER A 152 -3.02 -13.93 2.37
N ALA A 153 -1.97 -14.34 1.69
CA ALA A 153 -1.57 -13.76 0.40
C ALA A 153 -2.64 -13.91 -0.70
N ALA A 154 -3.51 -14.92 -0.57
CA ALA A 154 -4.60 -15.15 -1.51
C ALA A 154 -5.70 -14.07 -1.46
N ALA A 155 -5.81 -13.35 -0.34
CA ALA A 155 -6.82 -12.30 -0.15
C ALA A 155 -6.33 -10.91 -0.58
N ALA A 156 -5.10 -10.75 -1.06
CA ALA A 156 -4.61 -9.46 -1.52
C ALA A 156 -5.39 -8.97 -2.75
N PRO A 157 -5.87 -7.72 -2.77
CA PRO A 157 -6.58 -7.18 -3.91
C PRO A 157 -5.67 -7.20 -5.14
N GLN A 158 -6.19 -7.79 -6.20
CA GLN A 158 -5.52 -7.81 -7.49
C GLN A 158 -6.15 -6.77 -8.41
N LEU A 159 -5.33 -6.08 -9.16
CA LEU A 159 -5.81 -5.23 -10.23
C LEU A 159 -6.34 -6.11 -11.36
N LEU A 160 -7.48 -5.72 -11.93
CA LEU A 160 -8.06 -6.42 -13.09
C LEU A 160 -7.10 -6.42 -14.29
N VAL A 161 -6.38 -5.31 -14.44
CA VAL A 161 -5.38 -5.14 -15.49
C VAL A 161 -4.08 -4.69 -14.84
N ALA A 162 -2.99 -5.37 -15.14
CA ALA A 162 -1.68 -4.96 -14.67
C ALA A 162 -1.31 -3.57 -15.23
N GLN A 163 -0.67 -2.74 -14.40
CA GLN A 163 -0.34 -1.36 -14.75
C GLN A 163 1.17 -1.19 -14.92
N PRO A 164 1.64 -0.81 -16.11
CA PRO A 164 3.05 -0.51 -16.33
C PRO A 164 3.39 0.87 -15.73
N ILE A 165 4.52 0.95 -15.05
CA ILE A 165 5.07 2.18 -14.49
C ILE A 165 6.53 2.25 -14.93
N GLY A 166 6.86 3.26 -15.71
CA GLY A 166 8.21 3.48 -16.21
C GLY A 166 9.05 4.38 -15.30
N PRO A 167 10.35 4.52 -15.60
CA PRO A 167 11.27 5.32 -14.78
C PRO A 167 10.97 6.83 -14.82
N ASN A 168 10.26 7.29 -15.83
CA ASN A 168 9.85 8.69 -15.97
C ASN A 168 8.47 8.98 -15.42
N ASP A 169 7.72 7.94 -15.05
CA ASP A 169 6.38 8.10 -14.51
C ASP A 169 6.44 8.62 -13.06
N SER A 170 5.57 9.57 -12.74
CA SER A 170 5.37 10.05 -11.38
C SER A 170 4.32 9.21 -10.68
N ILE A 171 4.68 8.57 -9.57
CA ILE A 171 3.77 7.79 -8.73
C ILE A 171 3.38 8.53 -7.45
N GLY A 172 4.06 9.63 -7.13
CA GLY A 172 3.87 10.37 -5.88
C GLY A 172 2.96 11.58 -5.98
N THR A 173 2.77 12.14 -7.16
CA THR A 173 2.17 13.48 -7.29
C THR A 173 0.70 13.54 -6.83
N ASP A 174 -0.05 12.47 -6.97
CA ASP A 174 -1.45 12.38 -6.54
C ASP A 174 -1.71 11.02 -5.85
N SER A 175 -0.70 10.55 -5.12
CA SER A 175 -0.80 9.35 -4.29
C SER A 175 -0.71 9.73 -2.83
N TYR A 176 -1.72 9.37 -2.05
CA TYR A 176 -1.83 9.80 -0.66
C TYR A 176 -2.67 8.86 0.19
N VAL A 177 -2.52 8.99 1.49
CA VAL A 177 -3.46 8.49 2.49
C VAL A 177 -4.03 9.68 3.25
N THR A 178 -5.33 9.72 3.39
CA THR A 178 -6.03 10.75 4.17
C THR A 178 -6.97 10.11 5.18
N LEU A 179 -7.23 10.81 6.28
CA LEU A 179 -8.19 10.37 7.28
C LEU A 179 -9.48 11.16 7.13
N TYR A 180 -10.59 10.44 7.08
CA TYR A 180 -11.93 11.03 7.06
C TYR A 180 -12.61 10.93 8.41
N ASN A 181 -13.43 11.92 8.69
CA ASN A 181 -14.36 11.85 9.82
C ASN A 181 -15.34 10.71 9.60
N ASN A 182 -15.60 9.98 10.66
CA ASN A 182 -16.63 8.95 10.64
C ASN A 182 -18.01 9.62 10.74
N ASN A 183 -18.48 10.21 9.64
CA ASN A 183 -19.81 10.78 9.54
C ASN A 183 -20.81 9.66 9.27
N TRP A 184 -21.28 9.05 10.35
CA TRP A 184 -22.29 8.04 10.25
C TRP A 184 -23.68 8.66 10.39
N ILE A 185 -24.58 8.38 9.45
CA ILE A 185 -25.97 8.83 9.54
C ILE A 185 -26.75 7.77 10.33
N THR A 186 -27.14 8.08 11.56
CA THR A 186 -28.07 7.26 12.33
C THR A 186 -29.42 7.96 12.39
N GLY A 187 -30.42 7.37 11.73
CA GLY A 187 -31.78 7.97 11.69
C GLY A 187 -31.82 9.28 10.90
N SER A 188 -32.52 10.27 11.43
CA SER A 188 -32.74 11.57 10.77
C SER A 188 -31.64 12.61 11.04
N ASN A 189 -30.67 12.31 11.90
CA ASN A 189 -29.63 13.25 12.29
C ASN A 189 -28.24 12.71 11.93
N PRO A 190 -27.45 13.47 11.15
CA PRO A 190 -26.04 13.16 11.01
C PRO A 190 -25.36 13.33 12.37
N VAL A 191 -24.78 12.26 12.89
CA VAL A 191 -23.89 12.37 14.03
C VAL A 191 -22.60 12.98 13.50
N GLY A 192 -22.21 14.14 14.03
CA GLY A 192 -20.95 14.79 13.68
C GLY A 192 -19.79 13.81 13.88
N GLY A 193 -19.09 13.50 12.79
CA GLY A 193 -18.01 12.53 12.83
C GLY A 193 -16.83 13.09 13.61
N VAL A 194 -16.27 12.24 14.44
CA VAL A 194 -15.03 12.51 15.16
C VAL A 194 -13.91 11.73 14.49
N LEU A 195 -12.78 12.38 14.28
CA LEU A 195 -11.56 11.68 13.86
C LEU A 195 -11.07 10.74 14.95
N PRO A 196 -10.42 9.64 14.57
CA PRO A 196 -9.86 8.74 15.54
C PRO A 196 -8.78 9.42 16.38
N THR A 197 -8.78 9.15 17.68
CA THR A 197 -7.64 9.40 18.55
C THR A 197 -6.86 8.11 18.66
N PHE A 198 -5.57 8.16 18.39
CA PHE A 198 -4.68 7.02 18.51
C PHE A 198 -3.94 7.06 19.84
N ASP A 199 -3.98 5.96 20.54
CA ASP A 199 -3.21 5.78 21.79
C ASP A 199 -1.72 5.52 21.49
N THR A 200 -1.43 5.02 20.28
CA THR A 200 -0.08 4.75 19.79
C THR A 200 0.06 5.18 18.32
N SER A 201 1.26 5.54 17.90
CA SER A 201 1.50 5.86 16.49
C SER A 201 1.28 4.64 15.60
N VAL A 202 0.61 4.86 14.46
CA VAL A 202 0.32 3.83 13.46
C VAL A 202 1.16 4.11 12.22
N PHE A 203 1.78 3.06 11.68
CA PHE A 203 2.48 3.10 10.40
C PHE A 203 1.63 2.39 9.35
N ALA A 204 1.49 3.04 8.20
CA ALA A 204 0.89 2.45 7.02
C ALA A 204 1.95 2.29 5.93
N THR A 205 2.32 1.06 5.61
CA THR A 205 3.20 0.75 4.49
C THR A 205 2.34 0.37 3.30
N ILE A 206 2.43 1.18 2.26
CA ILE A 206 1.71 0.95 1.01
C ILE A 206 2.71 0.37 0.00
N PHE A 207 2.31 -0.69 -0.67
CA PHE A 207 3.17 -1.36 -1.63
C PHE A 207 2.45 -1.65 -2.95
N LEU A 208 3.26 -1.62 -4.01
CA LEU A 208 2.90 -1.96 -5.37
C LEU A 208 3.67 -3.21 -5.74
N ASP A 209 3.00 -4.35 -5.79
CA ASP A 209 3.61 -5.63 -6.12
C ASP A 209 3.48 -5.94 -7.61
N GLY A 210 4.46 -6.62 -8.14
CA GLY A 210 4.40 -7.04 -9.53
C GLY A 210 5.73 -7.58 -10.05
N LEU A 211 5.99 -7.27 -11.31
CA LEU A 211 7.23 -7.57 -11.98
C LEU A 211 8.10 -6.31 -12.07
N VAL A 212 9.31 -6.40 -11.56
CA VAL A 212 10.30 -5.31 -11.59
C VAL A 212 11.39 -5.67 -12.59
N LYS A 213 11.63 -4.78 -13.56
CA LYS A 213 12.77 -4.87 -14.47
C LYS A 213 14.01 -4.39 -13.74
N LYS A 214 15.05 -5.21 -13.75
CA LYS A 214 16.36 -4.77 -13.28
C LYS A 214 17.11 -4.06 -14.41
N PRO A 215 17.86 -3.00 -14.08
CA PRO A 215 18.88 -2.52 -15.00
C PRO A 215 19.84 -3.67 -15.28
N ALA A 216 20.21 -3.85 -16.53
CA ALA A 216 21.29 -4.75 -16.86
C ALA A 216 22.52 -4.28 -16.07
N THR A 217 23.01 -5.13 -15.17
CA THR A 217 24.32 -4.86 -14.54
C THR A 217 25.35 -4.90 -15.67
N ALA A 218 25.93 -3.75 -15.95
CA ALA A 218 27.08 -3.64 -16.83
C ALA A 218 28.27 -4.40 -16.24
#